data_2b39c34cf062783a049443fd2e86dafc
#
_entry.id   2b39c34cf062783a049443fd2e86dafc
#
_cell.length_a   1.000
_cell.length_b   1.000
_cell.length_c   1.000
_cell.angle_alpha   90.00
_cell.angle_beta   90.00
_cell.angle_gamma   90.00
#
_symmetry.space_group_name_H-M   'P 1'
#
loop_
_entity.id
_entity.type
_entity.pdbx_description
1 polymer ?
#
loop_
_entity_poly.entity_id
_entity_poly.type
_entity_poly.pdbx_seq_one_letter_code
_entity_poly.pdbx_strand_id
1 'polypeptide(L)'
;EQVYLLVSAGGGPMECRLAVGHVLARMRREAEVLGVDVSCSTDDKAPASALIVLQGAGSRMMAADWIGTVQWRQASQLRPGHRRANWFVGVFALPAPEAGPGSIPLAEVQFSSFRAGGPGGQHQNTTDSAVRAVWRGYSAVSRDGRSQHQNKAKALERLQALVQAAETEAQAGSKADAHARHRQLERGNPRRVFFGPDFVETIRS
;
A
#
# COMPACT_ATOMS: atom_id res chain seq x y z
N GLU A 1 -1.74 8.67 13.91
CA GLU A 1 -0.96 9.31 12.84
C GLU A 1 -1.24 8.62 11.52
N GLN A 2 -1.41 9.40 10.44
CA GLN A 2 -1.65 8.89 9.07
C GLN A 2 -0.53 9.35 8.15
N VAL A 3 -0.04 8.44 7.29
CA VAL A 3 0.93 8.74 6.24
C VAL A 3 0.39 8.23 4.91
N TYR A 4 0.44 9.10 3.90
CA TYR A 4 -0.04 8.84 2.55
C TYR A 4 1.13 8.56 1.62
N LEU A 5 1.10 7.44 0.92
CA LEU A 5 2.15 7.01 0.00
C LEU A 5 1.56 6.65 -1.36
N LEU A 6 2.27 7.03 -2.43
CA LEU A 6 2.03 6.55 -3.78
C LEU A 6 3.10 5.51 -4.13
N VAL A 7 2.70 4.30 -4.47
CA VAL A 7 3.57 3.26 -5.03
C VAL A 7 3.32 3.19 -6.52
N SER A 8 4.34 3.34 -7.36
CA SER A 8 4.16 3.50 -8.81
C SER A 8 5.24 2.77 -9.63
N ALA A 9 4.79 2.08 -10.67
CA ALA A 9 5.63 1.55 -11.74
C ALA A 9 6.03 2.64 -12.75
N GLY A 10 5.42 3.82 -12.71
CA GLY A 10 5.54 4.85 -13.73
C GLY A 10 5.15 4.34 -15.11
N GLY A 11 5.95 4.67 -16.13
CA GLY A 11 5.81 4.12 -17.48
C GLY A 11 6.53 2.77 -17.68
N GLY A 12 6.83 2.04 -16.60
CA GLY A 12 7.53 0.75 -16.66
C GLY A 12 6.69 -0.37 -17.29
N PRO A 13 7.34 -1.46 -17.77
CA PRO A 13 6.68 -2.61 -18.33
C PRO A 13 5.89 -3.40 -17.27
N MET A 14 5.22 -4.47 -17.69
CA MET A 14 4.38 -5.30 -16.80
C MET A 14 5.16 -5.86 -15.60
N GLU A 15 6.45 -6.15 -15.76
CA GLU A 15 7.31 -6.59 -14.65
C GLU A 15 7.42 -5.54 -13.53
N CYS A 16 7.44 -4.24 -13.87
CA CYS A 16 7.40 -3.17 -12.86
C CYS A 16 6.03 -3.11 -12.18
N ARG A 17 4.94 -3.41 -12.88
CA ARG A 17 3.61 -3.52 -12.27
C ARG A 17 3.50 -4.72 -11.34
N LEU A 18 4.06 -5.88 -11.70
CA LEU A 18 4.19 -7.03 -10.81
C LEU A 18 4.99 -6.66 -9.56
N ALA A 19 6.09 -5.91 -9.74
CA ALA A 19 6.90 -5.43 -8.61
C ALA A 19 6.09 -4.49 -7.69
N VAL A 20 5.18 -3.65 -8.21
CA VAL A 20 4.24 -2.89 -7.36
C VAL A 20 3.40 -3.83 -6.52
N GLY A 21 2.81 -4.88 -7.10
CA GLY A 21 2.03 -5.87 -6.35
C GLY A 21 2.83 -6.55 -5.25
N HIS A 22 4.09 -6.93 -5.51
CA HIS A 22 4.99 -7.49 -4.51
C HIS A 22 5.31 -6.50 -3.38
N VAL A 23 5.56 -5.22 -3.71
CA VAL A 23 5.77 -4.14 -2.72
C VAL A 23 4.54 -4.01 -1.82
N LEU A 24 3.34 -3.95 -2.40
CA LEU A 24 2.09 -3.86 -1.63
C LEU A 24 1.90 -5.05 -0.68
N ALA A 25 2.15 -6.26 -1.15
CA ALA A 25 2.05 -7.47 -0.34
C ALA A 25 3.08 -7.48 0.81
N ARG A 26 4.31 -7.03 0.54
CA ARG A 26 5.36 -6.92 1.55
C ARG A 26 5.04 -5.85 2.59
N MET A 27 4.58 -4.67 2.17
CA MET A 27 4.16 -3.60 3.07
C MET A 27 3.04 -4.06 4.01
N ARG A 28 2.06 -4.80 3.51
CA ARG A 28 0.98 -5.35 4.35
C ARG A 28 1.51 -6.28 5.44
N ARG A 29 2.46 -7.19 5.10
CA ARG A 29 3.07 -8.12 6.08
C ARG A 29 3.88 -7.37 7.14
N GLU A 30 4.68 -6.39 6.74
CA GLU A 30 5.48 -5.57 7.68
C GLU A 30 4.56 -4.75 8.60
N ALA A 31 3.49 -4.20 8.06
CA ALA A 31 2.49 -3.46 8.83
C ALA A 31 1.80 -4.33 9.89
N GLU A 32 1.51 -5.61 9.56
CA GLU A 32 0.96 -6.55 10.54
C GLU A 32 1.90 -6.75 11.72
N VAL A 33 3.20 -6.92 11.46
CA VAL A 33 4.22 -7.09 12.50
C VAL A 33 4.38 -5.84 13.35
N LEU A 34 4.29 -4.65 12.74
CA LEU A 34 4.46 -3.36 13.40
C LEU A 34 3.16 -2.84 14.07
N GLY A 35 2.04 -3.54 13.91
CA GLY A 35 0.74 -3.05 14.39
C GLY A 35 0.23 -1.80 13.65
N VAL A 36 0.69 -1.58 12.41
CA VAL A 36 0.25 -0.50 11.53
C VAL A 36 -0.91 -0.96 10.67
N ASP A 37 -1.98 -0.17 10.59
CA ASP A 37 -3.09 -0.44 9.67
C ASP A 37 -2.78 0.09 8.27
N VAL A 38 -3.12 -0.71 7.26
CA VAL A 38 -2.90 -0.38 5.85
C VAL A 38 -4.23 -0.30 5.11
N SER A 39 -4.48 0.86 4.50
CA SER A 39 -5.54 1.04 3.51
C SER A 39 -4.91 1.15 2.11
N CYS A 40 -5.55 0.58 1.10
CA CYS A 40 -5.01 0.53 -0.25
C CYS A 40 -6.10 0.85 -1.28
N SER A 41 -5.74 1.61 -2.31
CA SER A 41 -6.67 2.05 -3.37
C SER A 41 -6.98 0.97 -4.40
N THR A 42 -6.36 -0.21 -4.31
CA THR A 42 -6.56 -1.30 -5.27
C THR A 42 -6.29 -2.65 -4.66
N ASP A 43 -7.00 -3.67 -5.12
CA ASP A 43 -6.74 -5.09 -4.85
C ASP A 43 -6.12 -5.81 -6.06
N ASP A 44 -5.80 -5.09 -7.14
CA ASP A 44 -5.11 -5.64 -8.30
C ASP A 44 -3.73 -6.19 -7.88
N LYS A 45 -3.36 -7.34 -8.44
CA LYS A 45 -2.07 -7.99 -8.19
C LYS A 45 -0.90 -7.34 -8.93
N ALA A 46 -1.18 -6.58 -9.98
CA ALA A 46 -0.18 -5.90 -10.82
C ALA A 46 -0.64 -4.50 -11.23
N PRO A 47 -0.94 -3.61 -10.28
CA PRO A 47 -1.39 -2.27 -10.60
C PRO A 47 -0.24 -1.41 -11.16
N ALA A 48 -0.56 -0.44 -12.02
CA ALA A 48 0.42 0.54 -12.48
C ALA A 48 0.86 1.46 -11.32
N SER A 49 -0.08 1.78 -10.43
CA SER A 49 0.16 2.52 -9.20
C SER A 49 -0.90 2.18 -8.16
N ALA A 50 -0.59 2.44 -6.89
CA ALA A 50 -1.52 2.32 -5.78
C ALA A 50 -1.26 3.41 -4.74
N LEU A 51 -2.34 3.99 -4.22
CA LEU A 51 -2.30 4.83 -3.05
C LEU A 51 -2.36 3.94 -1.80
N ILE A 52 -1.51 4.23 -0.84
CA ILE A 52 -1.44 3.56 0.46
C ILE A 52 -1.63 4.59 1.56
N VAL A 53 -2.46 4.27 2.54
CA VAL A 53 -2.54 5.03 3.79
C VAL A 53 -2.10 4.11 4.92
N LEU A 54 -1.02 4.51 5.59
CA LEU A 54 -0.51 3.86 6.80
C LEU A 54 -1.07 4.59 8.01
N GLN A 55 -1.59 3.86 9.00
CA GLN A 55 -2.15 4.45 10.21
C GLN A 55 -1.71 3.68 11.46
N GLY A 56 -1.28 4.42 12.47
CA GLY A 56 -0.80 3.88 13.74
C GLY A 56 0.50 4.51 14.22
N ALA A 57 0.98 4.12 15.39
CA ALA A 57 2.17 4.71 16.01
C ALA A 57 3.47 4.50 15.20
N GLY A 58 3.58 3.36 14.48
CA GLY A 58 4.74 3.02 13.64
C GLY A 58 4.68 3.52 12.19
N SER A 59 3.63 4.24 11.80
CA SER A 59 3.37 4.58 10.38
C SER A 59 4.47 5.44 9.74
N ARG A 60 5.02 6.43 10.47
CA ARG A 60 6.13 7.26 9.95
C ARG A 60 7.42 6.47 9.77
N MET A 61 7.76 5.65 10.74
CA MET A 61 8.97 4.84 10.69
C MET A 61 8.89 3.88 9.51
N MET A 62 7.78 3.16 9.38
CA MET A 62 7.55 2.28 8.26
C MET A 62 7.59 3.02 6.91
N ALA A 63 6.94 4.20 6.82
CA ALA A 63 6.97 5.00 5.60
C ALA A 63 8.40 5.43 5.22
N ALA A 64 9.20 5.89 6.18
CA ALA A 64 10.58 6.30 5.96
C ALA A 64 11.46 5.16 5.42
N ASP A 65 11.20 3.92 5.82
CA ASP A 65 11.92 2.74 5.31
C ASP A 65 11.56 2.40 3.85
N TRP A 66 10.37 2.80 3.41
CA TRP A 66 9.90 2.50 2.06
C TRP A 66 10.08 3.64 1.05
N ILE A 67 10.06 4.91 1.49
CA ILE A 67 10.14 6.07 0.59
C ILE A 67 11.45 6.04 -0.19
N GLY A 68 11.34 6.10 -1.52
CA GLY A 68 12.46 6.08 -2.46
C GLY A 68 12.29 5.05 -3.56
N THR A 69 13.40 4.56 -4.10
CA THR A 69 13.41 3.55 -5.16
C THR A 69 13.48 2.15 -4.58
N VAL A 70 12.56 1.29 -4.98
CA VAL A 70 12.60 -0.15 -4.74
C VAL A 70 13.06 -0.86 -6.01
N GLN A 71 14.06 -1.73 -5.90
CA GLN A 71 14.56 -2.53 -6.99
C GLN A 71 14.17 -4.01 -6.79
N TRP A 72 13.57 -4.59 -7.80
CA TRP A 72 13.34 -6.04 -7.86
C TRP A 72 14.26 -6.65 -8.92
N ARG A 73 15.10 -7.61 -8.51
CA ARG A 73 16.04 -8.35 -9.36
C ARG A 73 15.48 -9.72 -9.65
N GLN A 74 14.91 -9.88 -10.84
CA GLN A 74 14.29 -11.12 -11.29
C GLN A 74 14.30 -11.18 -12.82
N ALA A 75 14.71 -12.32 -13.39
CA ALA A 75 14.52 -12.57 -14.82
C ALA A 75 13.03 -12.50 -15.16
N SER A 76 12.70 -11.90 -16.32
CA SER A 76 11.30 -11.78 -16.71
C SER A 76 10.67 -13.16 -16.90
N GLN A 77 9.60 -13.44 -16.17
CA GLN A 77 8.76 -14.62 -16.37
C GLN A 77 7.77 -14.44 -17.53
N LEU A 78 7.51 -13.18 -17.92
CA LEU A 78 6.60 -12.84 -19.00
C LEU A 78 7.27 -12.85 -20.37
N ARG A 79 8.58 -12.64 -20.40
CA ARG A 79 9.40 -12.56 -21.62
C ARG A 79 10.66 -13.41 -21.50
N PRO A 80 10.57 -14.74 -21.77
CA PRO A 80 11.72 -15.64 -21.70
C PRO A 80 12.88 -15.12 -22.56
N GLY A 81 14.11 -15.15 -22.04
CA GLY A 81 15.30 -14.65 -22.73
C GLY A 81 15.49 -13.14 -22.72
N HIS A 82 14.63 -12.38 -22.08
CA HIS A 82 14.81 -10.93 -21.96
C HIS A 82 16.03 -10.59 -21.11
N ARG A 83 16.94 -9.76 -21.65
CA ARG A 83 18.23 -9.45 -20.99
C ARG A 83 18.10 -8.64 -19.71
N ARG A 84 17.03 -7.84 -19.57
CA ARG A 84 16.79 -6.99 -18.39
C ARG A 84 16.20 -7.83 -17.26
N ALA A 85 16.82 -7.76 -16.10
CA ALA A 85 16.39 -8.44 -14.87
C ALA A 85 16.23 -7.47 -13.68
N ASN A 86 16.26 -6.16 -13.92
CA ASN A 86 16.11 -5.14 -12.88
C ASN A 86 14.84 -4.31 -13.14
N TRP A 87 13.92 -4.35 -12.18
CA TRP A 87 12.62 -3.67 -12.25
C TRP A 87 12.55 -2.68 -11.11
N PHE A 88 12.10 -1.46 -11.39
CA PHE A 88 12.11 -0.37 -10.43
C PHE A 88 10.69 0.13 -10.15
N VAL A 89 10.43 0.38 -8.88
CA VAL A 89 9.18 0.93 -8.36
C VAL A 89 9.52 2.15 -7.51
N GLY A 90 8.77 3.23 -7.66
CA GLY A 90 8.86 4.41 -6.82
C GLY A 90 7.87 4.36 -5.68
N VAL A 91 8.32 4.71 -4.48
CA VAL A 91 7.48 4.97 -3.31
C VAL A 91 7.64 6.43 -2.94
N PHE A 92 6.55 7.20 -3.01
CA PHE A 92 6.55 8.65 -2.81
C PHE A 92 5.64 9.02 -1.67
N ALA A 93 6.08 9.94 -0.80
CA ALA A 93 5.19 10.55 0.18
C ALA A 93 4.23 11.50 -0.53
N LEU A 94 2.97 11.48 -0.11
CA LEU A 94 1.95 12.43 -0.53
C LEU A 94 1.53 13.30 0.65
N PRO A 95 1.11 14.56 0.39
CA PRO A 95 0.45 15.37 1.40
C PRO A 95 -0.87 14.73 1.84
N ALA A 96 -1.30 15.00 3.05
CA ALA A 96 -2.64 14.64 3.48
C ALA A 96 -3.68 15.39 2.63
N PRO A 97 -4.82 14.76 2.29
CA PRO A 97 -5.88 15.44 1.54
C PRO A 97 -6.46 16.59 2.36
N GLU A 98 -6.68 17.73 1.70
CA GLU A 98 -7.21 18.94 2.35
C GLU A 98 -8.73 18.91 2.56
N ALA A 99 -9.46 18.08 1.82
CA ALA A 99 -10.91 18.01 1.86
C ALA A 99 -11.43 16.92 2.78
N GLY A 100 -12.66 17.07 3.24
CA GLY A 100 -13.37 16.09 4.08
C GLY A 100 -13.56 14.73 3.40
N PRO A 101 -14.09 13.73 4.13
CA PRO A 101 -14.22 12.37 3.63
C PRO A 101 -15.07 12.30 2.37
N GLY A 102 -14.60 11.53 1.37
CA GLY A 102 -15.35 11.25 0.15
C GLY A 102 -16.71 10.59 0.47
N SER A 103 -17.73 10.94 -0.28
CA SER A 103 -19.07 10.35 -0.09
C SER A 103 -19.11 8.97 -0.76
N ILE A 104 -19.11 7.91 0.05
CA ILE A 104 -19.26 6.53 -0.42
C ILE A 104 -20.67 6.04 -0.06
N PRO A 105 -21.45 5.49 -1.01
CA PRO A 105 -22.72 4.86 -0.69
C PRO A 105 -22.52 3.66 0.23
N LEU A 106 -23.02 3.73 1.46
CA LEU A 106 -22.84 2.68 2.48
C LEU A 106 -23.36 1.30 2.00
N ALA A 107 -24.40 1.31 1.19
CA ALA A 107 -24.98 0.09 0.62
C ALA A 107 -24.07 -0.66 -0.34
N GLU A 108 -23.08 0.01 -0.94
CA GLU A 108 -22.10 -0.60 -1.85
C GLU A 108 -20.85 -1.12 -1.12
N VAL A 109 -20.68 -0.80 0.17
CA VAL A 109 -19.49 -1.19 0.95
C VAL A 109 -19.65 -2.62 1.45
N GLN A 110 -18.69 -3.46 1.09
CA GLN A 110 -18.59 -4.81 1.60
C GLN A 110 -17.74 -4.83 2.88
N PHE A 111 -18.27 -5.44 3.94
CA PHE A 111 -17.56 -5.58 5.22
C PHE A 111 -17.25 -7.05 5.48
N SER A 112 -16.03 -7.33 5.95
CA SER A 112 -15.61 -8.63 6.44
C SER A 112 -14.90 -8.49 7.77
N SER A 113 -15.21 -9.38 8.72
CA SER A 113 -14.49 -9.46 10.00
C SER A 113 -13.41 -10.52 9.94
N PHE A 114 -12.35 -10.34 10.71
CA PHE A 114 -11.25 -11.29 10.82
C PHE A 114 -10.53 -11.13 12.17
N ARG A 115 -9.69 -12.12 12.50
CA ARG A 115 -8.85 -12.07 13.70
C ARG A 115 -7.64 -11.18 13.43
N ALA A 116 -7.44 -10.18 14.28
CA ALA A 116 -6.24 -9.36 14.21
C ALA A 116 -5.07 -10.17 14.75
N GLY A 117 -4.19 -10.67 13.88
CA GLY A 117 -2.87 -11.17 14.28
C GLY A 117 -1.99 -10.00 14.73
N GLY A 118 -1.08 -10.23 15.68
CA GLY A 118 -0.12 -9.22 16.12
C GLY A 118 0.27 -9.35 17.60
N PRO A 119 1.23 -8.56 18.09
CA PRO A 119 1.61 -8.53 19.50
C PRO A 119 0.44 -7.98 20.33
N GLY A 120 -0.33 -8.85 20.96
CA GLY A 120 -1.48 -8.53 21.80
C GLY A 120 -1.91 -9.72 22.63
N GLY A 121 -2.66 -9.45 23.71
CA GLY A 121 -3.12 -10.45 24.65
C GLY A 121 -4.08 -11.48 24.05
N GLN A 122 -4.45 -12.51 24.85
CA GLN A 122 -5.29 -13.64 24.46
C GLN A 122 -6.63 -13.20 23.81
N HIS A 123 -7.20 -12.06 24.20
CA HIS A 123 -8.45 -11.54 23.67
C HIS A 123 -8.34 -11.08 22.20
N GLN A 124 -7.21 -10.52 21.80
CA GLN A 124 -6.95 -10.05 20.43
C GLN A 124 -6.80 -11.23 19.44
N ASN A 125 -6.31 -12.36 19.92
CA ASN A 125 -6.08 -13.56 19.12
C ASN A 125 -7.28 -14.51 19.04
N THR A 126 -8.34 -14.29 19.83
CA THR A 126 -9.52 -15.17 19.92
C THR A 126 -10.79 -14.56 19.36
N THR A 127 -10.86 -13.23 19.17
CA THR A 127 -12.10 -12.55 18.76
C THR A 127 -11.94 -11.92 17.37
N ASP A 128 -12.92 -12.17 16.48
CA ASP A 128 -12.99 -11.58 15.12
C ASP A 128 -13.45 -10.11 15.20
N SER A 129 -12.70 -9.26 15.92
CA SER A 129 -13.05 -7.86 16.13
C SER A 129 -12.51 -6.93 15.04
N ALA A 130 -11.47 -7.34 14.31
CA ALA A 130 -10.95 -6.55 13.19
C ALA A 130 -11.92 -6.56 12.01
N VAL A 131 -12.05 -5.41 11.35
CA VAL A 131 -12.96 -5.24 10.21
C VAL A 131 -12.23 -4.69 9.02
N ARG A 132 -12.50 -5.28 7.86
CA ARG A 132 -12.12 -4.75 6.54
C ARG A 132 -13.37 -4.22 5.84
N ALA A 133 -13.28 -3.00 5.32
CA ALA A 133 -14.25 -2.39 4.43
C ALA A 133 -13.68 -2.34 3.01
N VAL A 134 -14.46 -2.73 2.01
CA VAL A 134 -14.06 -2.75 0.59
C VAL A 134 -15.12 -2.06 -0.26
N TRP A 135 -14.69 -1.21 -1.19
CA TRP A 135 -15.54 -0.54 -2.17
C TRP A 135 -14.76 -0.26 -3.47
N ARG A 136 -15.25 -0.77 -4.60
CA ARG A 136 -14.66 -0.55 -5.95
C ARG A 136 -13.13 -0.76 -6.01
N GLY A 137 -12.61 -1.76 -5.32
CA GLY A 137 -11.16 -2.05 -5.27
C GLY A 137 -10.39 -1.30 -4.19
N TYR A 138 -10.99 -0.27 -3.57
CA TYR A 138 -10.42 0.38 -2.38
C TYR A 138 -10.66 -0.51 -1.16
N SER A 139 -9.68 -0.65 -0.30
CA SER A 139 -9.84 -1.42 0.93
C SER A 139 -9.21 -0.71 2.13
N ALA A 140 -9.91 -0.73 3.26
CA ALA A 140 -9.43 -0.17 4.52
C ALA A 140 -9.69 -1.14 5.67
N VAL A 141 -8.77 -1.20 6.63
CA VAL A 141 -8.82 -2.09 7.77
C VAL A 141 -8.83 -1.29 9.07
N SER A 142 -9.61 -1.74 10.06
CA SER A 142 -9.50 -1.26 11.44
C SER A 142 -9.45 -2.41 12.42
N ARG A 143 -8.49 -2.34 13.36
CA ARG A 143 -8.30 -3.28 14.48
C ARG A 143 -8.09 -2.57 15.82
N ASP A 144 -8.32 -1.26 15.88
CA ASP A 144 -8.02 -0.41 17.03
C ASP A 144 -8.91 -0.68 18.24
N GLY A 145 -10.16 -1.09 17.99
CA GLY A 145 -11.18 -1.23 19.03
C GLY A 145 -11.39 -2.69 19.42
N ARG A 146 -11.87 -2.89 20.66
CA ARG A 146 -12.31 -4.20 21.13
C ARG A 146 -13.68 -4.60 20.56
N SER A 147 -14.44 -3.63 20.05
CA SER A 147 -15.77 -3.84 19.46
C SER A 147 -15.71 -3.88 17.94
N GLN A 148 -16.27 -4.95 17.36
CA GLN A 148 -16.44 -5.07 15.91
C GLN A 148 -17.23 -3.89 15.31
N HIS A 149 -18.26 -3.41 16.03
CA HIS A 149 -19.06 -2.27 15.58
C HIS A 149 -18.23 -0.97 15.49
N GLN A 150 -17.37 -0.70 16.49
CA GLN A 150 -16.45 0.45 16.45
C GLN A 150 -15.43 0.31 15.31
N ASN A 151 -14.89 -0.88 15.12
CA ASN A 151 -13.95 -1.14 14.02
C ASN A 151 -14.62 -1.01 12.65
N LYS A 152 -15.91 -1.36 12.53
CA LYS A 152 -16.67 -1.15 11.28
C LYS A 152 -16.80 0.33 10.95
N ALA A 153 -17.15 1.17 11.93
CA ALA A 153 -17.24 2.61 11.73
C ALA A 153 -15.89 3.23 11.33
N LYS A 154 -14.81 2.85 12.03
CA LYS A 154 -13.45 3.32 11.73
C LYS A 154 -12.95 2.83 10.37
N ALA A 155 -13.23 1.58 9.99
CA ALA A 155 -12.85 1.07 8.68
C ALA A 155 -13.56 1.84 7.54
N LEU A 156 -14.82 2.22 7.74
CA LEU A 156 -15.56 3.07 6.80
C LEU A 156 -14.96 4.47 6.71
N GLU A 157 -14.68 5.11 7.84
CA GLU A 157 -14.03 6.42 7.88
C GLU A 157 -12.69 6.42 7.14
N ARG A 158 -11.86 5.39 7.38
CA ARG A 158 -10.58 5.20 6.68
C ARG A 158 -10.74 4.98 5.19
N LEU A 159 -11.76 4.21 4.79
CA LEU A 159 -12.08 3.98 3.39
C LEU A 159 -12.48 5.29 2.70
N GLN A 160 -13.31 6.11 3.35
CA GLN A 160 -13.70 7.42 2.85
C GLN A 160 -12.49 8.36 2.68
N ALA A 161 -11.61 8.43 3.68
CA ALA A 161 -10.38 9.23 3.60
C ALA A 161 -9.45 8.75 2.47
N LEU A 162 -9.35 7.43 2.26
CA LEU A 162 -8.56 6.85 1.18
C LEU A 162 -9.12 7.23 -0.21
N VAL A 163 -10.44 7.13 -0.40
CA VAL A 163 -11.10 7.51 -1.65
C VAL A 163 -10.90 9.00 -1.94
N GLN A 164 -11.08 9.85 -0.92
CA GLN A 164 -10.84 11.29 -1.04
C GLN A 164 -9.39 11.60 -1.45
N ALA A 165 -8.42 10.93 -0.82
CA ALA A 165 -7.01 11.10 -1.17
C ALA A 165 -6.73 10.65 -2.62
N ALA A 166 -7.35 9.56 -3.07
CA ALA A 166 -7.22 9.07 -4.44
C ALA A 166 -7.84 10.03 -5.47
N GLU A 167 -9.00 10.61 -5.17
CA GLU A 167 -9.65 11.62 -6.01
C GLU A 167 -8.79 12.89 -6.09
N THR A 168 -8.26 13.35 -4.96
CA THR A 168 -7.35 14.51 -4.90
C THR A 168 -6.09 14.27 -5.74
N GLU A 169 -5.46 13.10 -5.62
CA GLU A 169 -4.28 12.74 -6.42
C GLU A 169 -4.63 12.62 -7.91
N ALA A 170 -5.79 12.07 -8.25
CA ALA A 170 -6.25 11.98 -9.65
C ALA A 170 -6.49 13.37 -10.26
N GLN A 171 -7.00 14.33 -9.49
CA GLN A 171 -7.19 15.71 -9.92
C GLN A 171 -5.86 16.48 -10.03
N ALA A 172 -4.94 16.28 -9.08
CA ALA A 172 -3.62 16.92 -9.06
C ALA A 172 -2.64 16.28 -10.06
N GLY A 173 -2.78 14.98 -10.33
CA GLY A 173 -1.87 14.20 -11.14
C GLY A 173 -2.20 14.22 -12.61
N SER A 174 -1.72 15.24 -13.36
CA SER A 174 -1.60 15.03 -14.79
C SER A 174 -0.64 13.85 -15.04
N LYS A 175 -0.85 13.09 -16.12
CA LYS A 175 0.07 12.00 -16.53
C LYS A 175 1.52 12.50 -16.62
N ALA A 176 1.74 13.79 -16.83
CA ALA A 176 3.03 14.46 -16.86
C ALA A 176 3.73 14.46 -15.50
N ASP A 177 3.00 14.71 -14.40
CA ASP A 177 3.57 14.76 -13.04
C ASP A 177 3.93 13.37 -12.52
N ALA A 178 3.11 12.36 -12.81
CA ALA A 178 3.44 10.97 -12.52
C ALA A 178 4.71 10.52 -13.26
N HIS A 179 4.88 10.91 -14.52
CA HIS A 179 6.10 10.66 -15.29
C HIS A 179 7.30 11.46 -14.77
N ALA A 180 7.11 12.69 -14.28
CA ALA A 180 8.16 13.50 -13.69
C ALA A 180 8.67 12.87 -12.38
N ARG A 181 7.78 12.46 -11.48
CA ARG A 181 8.15 11.73 -10.25
C ARG A 181 8.91 10.44 -10.55
N HIS A 182 8.49 9.68 -11.57
CA HIS A 182 9.16 8.44 -11.94
C HIS A 182 10.55 8.67 -12.59
N ARG A 183 10.78 9.82 -13.26
CA ARG A 183 12.11 10.21 -13.75
C ARG A 183 13.08 10.57 -12.63
N GLN A 184 12.58 10.99 -11.47
CA GLN A 184 13.38 11.30 -10.27
C GLN A 184 13.85 10.06 -9.50
N LEU A 185 13.47 8.84 -9.92
CA LEU A 185 13.92 7.61 -9.27
C LEU A 185 15.43 7.44 -9.40
N GLU A 186 16.11 7.40 -8.27
CA GLU A 186 17.54 7.09 -8.18
C GLU A 186 17.78 5.58 -8.43
N ARG A 187 17.91 5.20 -9.69
CA ARG A 187 18.12 3.80 -10.08
C ARG A 187 19.49 3.26 -9.63
N GLY A 188 20.46 4.13 -9.44
CA GLY A 188 21.80 3.79 -8.97
C GLY A 188 21.91 3.54 -7.46
N ASN A 189 20.94 4.04 -6.67
CA ASN A 189 20.94 3.93 -5.22
C ASN A 189 19.54 3.56 -4.70
N PRO A 190 19.06 2.34 -4.94
CA PRO A 190 17.74 1.93 -4.47
C PRO A 190 17.70 1.87 -2.93
N ARG A 191 16.60 2.31 -2.34
CA ARG A 191 16.36 2.24 -0.91
C ARG A 191 16.30 0.80 -0.40
N ARG A 192 15.60 -0.07 -1.15
CA ARG A 192 15.45 -1.50 -0.85
C ARG A 192 15.65 -2.33 -2.11
N VAL A 193 16.26 -3.50 -1.96
CA VAL A 193 16.53 -4.43 -3.08
C VAL A 193 15.96 -5.81 -2.73
N PHE A 194 15.17 -6.34 -3.65
CA PHE A 194 14.53 -7.65 -3.52
C PHE A 194 14.94 -8.56 -4.66
N PHE A 195 15.01 -9.87 -4.40
CA PHE A 195 15.46 -10.87 -5.33
C PHE A 195 14.47 -12.02 -5.49
N GLY A 196 14.47 -12.59 -6.67
CA GLY A 196 13.75 -13.81 -6.99
C GLY A 196 12.23 -13.66 -7.06
N PRO A 197 11.52 -14.75 -7.37
CA PRO A 197 10.07 -14.74 -7.51
C PRO A 197 9.34 -14.50 -6.18
N ASP A 198 9.97 -14.87 -5.05
CA ASP A 198 9.40 -14.73 -3.71
C ASP A 198 9.64 -13.34 -3.10
N PHE A 199 10.24 -12.43 -3.85
CA PHE A 199 10.50 -11.05 -3.42
C PHE A 199 11.22 -10.99 -2.07
N VAL A 200 12.37 -11.70 -1.96
CA VAL A 200 13.18 -11.76 -0.76
C VAL A 200 14.12 -10.56 -0.69
N GLU A 201 14.10 -9.85 0.43
CA GLU A 201 14.98 -8.71 0.66
C GLU A 201 16.38 -9.14 1.00
N THR A 202 17.38 -8.52 0.36
CA THR A 202 18.77 -8.67 0.76
C THR A 202 19.19 -7.49 1.62
N ILE A 203 19.60 -7.77 2.83
CA ILE A 203 20.18 -6.79 3.74
C ILE A 203 21.47 -6.28 3.10
N ARG A 204 21.59 -4.96 2.90
CA ARG A 204 22.87 -4.37 2.56
C ARG A 204 23.82 -4.60 3.74
N SER A 205 24.85 -5.43 3.53
CA SER A 205 26.01 -5.50 4.43
C SER A 205 26.85 -4.24 4.29
#